data_fc4e494dae0531e1682e06d487da5667
#
_entry.id   fc4e494dae0531e1682e06d487da5667
#
_cell.length_a   1.000
_cell.length_b   1.000
_cell.length_c   1.000
_cell.angle_alpha   90.00
_cell.angle_beta   90.00
_cell.angle_gamma   90.00
#
_symmetry.space_group_name_H-M   'P 1'
#
loop_
_entity.id
_entity.type
_entity.pdbx_description
1 polymer ?
#
loop_
_entity_poly.entity_id
_entity_poly.type
_entity_poly.pdbx_seq_one_letter_code
_entity_poly.pdbx_strand_id
1 'polypeptide(L)'
;MGKSGAGKTTLLQLIGTLEKPSSGFVSIEGKDLSKFKEKELAKFRNQSIGFVFQFHHLLPEFTALENTCLPGYIAKKNKKDSIERAKFLLHTLGLNKRINHRPSELSGGEQQRVSIARALMNEPKVILADEPSGNLDTKTADEIHNLFFKLREELGLTFVIVTHNIKLAELADRKIVMKEV
;
A
#
# COMPACT_ATOMS: atom_id res chain seq x y z
N MET A 1 10.21 12.56 2.65
CA MET A 1 9.80 13.84 2.04
C MET A 1 10.97 14.43 1.27
N GLY A 2 10.74 15.16 0.15
CA GLY A 2 11.79 15.78 -0.67
C GLY A 2 11.27 16.18 -2.04
N LYS A 3 12.04 16.96 -2.80
CA LYS A 3 11.68 17.39 -4.17
C LYS A 3 11.51 16.19 -5.12
N SER A 4 10.88 16.39 -6.27
CA SER A 4 10.85 15.37 -7.33
C SER A 4 12.30 15.05 -7.76
N GLY A 5 12.60 13.79 -8.02
CA GLY A 5 13.96 13.36 -8.38
C GLY A 5 14.89 13.00 -7.20
N ALA A 6 14.56 13.33 -5.96
CA ALA A 6 15.41 13.06 -4.78
C ALA A 6 15.51 11.56 -4.38
N GLY A 7 15.14 10.60 -5.24
CA GLY A 7 15.27 9.17 -4.98
C GLY A 7 14.23 8.56 -4.03
N LYS A 8 13.13 9.27 -3.74
CA LYS A 8 12.10 8.81 -2.79
C LYS A 8 11.43 7.50 -3.21
N THR A 9 10.98 7.41 -4.45
CA THR A 9 10.37 6.20 -5.03
C THR A 9 11.39 5.06 -5.05
N THR A 10 12.65 5.33 -5.40
CA THR A 10 13.74 4.34 -5.38
C THR A 10 13.93 3.79 -3.97
N LEU A 11 13.96 4.64 -2.94
CA LEU A 11 14.05 4.19 -1.55
C LEU A 11 12.88 3.29 -1.17
N LEU A 12 11.66 3.64 -1.58
CA LEU A 12 10.47 2.83 -1.31
C LEU A 12 10.52 1.48 -2.05
N GLN A 13 11.04 1.46 -3.29
CA GLN A 13 11.27 0.22 -4.05
C GLN A 13 12.32 -0.69 -3.41
N LEU A 14 13.39 -0.12 -2.86
CA LEU A 14 14.41 -0.85 -2.09
C LEU A 14 13.81 -1.45 -0.82
N ILE A 15 13.09 -0.66 -0.01
CA ILE A 15 12.42 -1.14 1.20
C ILE A 15 11.39 -2.22 0.84
N GLY A 16 10.66 -2.03 -0.26
CA GLY A 16 9.67 -2.97 -0.79
C GLY A 16 10.26 -4.21 -1.45
N THR A 17 11.56 -4.34 -1.50
CA THR A 17 12.27 -5.46 -2.17
C THR A 17 11.92 -5.61 -3.66
N LEU A 18 11.49 -4.53 -4.31
CA LEU A 18 11.26 -4.48 -5.76
C LEU A 18 12.59 -4.28 -6.51
N GLU A 19 13.55 -3.61 -5.87
CA GLU A 19 14.91 -3.42 -6.33
C GLU A 19 15.91 -3.87 -5.26
N LYS A 20 17.13 -4.18 -5.67
CA LYS A 20 18.22 -4.56 -4.77
C LYS A 20 19.11 -3.35 -4.50
N PRO A 21 19.53 -3.11 -3.25
CA PRO A 21 20.47 -2.03 -2.96
C PRO A 21 21.86 -2.35 -3.55
N SER A 22 22.56 -1.33 -4.05
CA SER A 22 23.95 -1.45 -4.52
C SER A 22 24.92 -1.79 -3.38
N SER A 23 24.60 -1.36 -2.16
CA SER A 23 25.34 -1.66 -0.94
C SER A 23 24.40 -1.61 0.27
N GLY A 24 24.80 -2.23 1.37
CA GLY A 24 23.96 -2.33 2.56
C GLY A 24 22.89 -3.41 2.47
N PHE A 25 21.89 -3.35 3.32
CA PHE A 25 20.79 -4.33 3.38
C PHE A 25 19.50 -3.69 3.88
N VAL A 26 18.40 -4.35 3.61
CA VAL A 26 17.06 -4.01 4.14
C VAL A 26 16.67 -5.04 5.18
N SER A 27 16.25 -4.58 6.36
CA SER A 27 15.73 -5.45 7.41
C SER A 27 14.30 -5.05 7.78
N ILE A 28 13.39 -6.03 7.80
CA ILE A 28 12.00 -5.87 8.25
C ILE A 28 11.74 -6.96 9.30
N GLU A 29 11.21 -6.56 10.46
CA GLU A 29 11.00 -7.46 11.62
C GLU A 29 12.28 -8.24 12.02
N GLY A 30 13.43 -7.60 11.97
CA GLY A 30 14.72 -8.22 12.29
C GLY A 30 15.24 -9.21 11.24
N LYS A 31 14.53 -9.42 10.14
CA LYS A 31 14.95 -10.31 9.05
C LYS A 31 15.75 -9.52 8.01
N ASP A 32 16.98 -9.90 7.79
CA ASP A 32 17.83 -9.37 6.72
C ASP A 32 17.39 -9.95 5.38
N LEU A 33 16.74 -9.12 4.57
CA LEU A 33 16.15 -9.54 3.29
C LEU A 33 17.20 -9.75 2.20
N SER A 34 18.43 -9.26 2.37
CA SER A 34 19.51 -9.50 1.41
C SER A 34 19.91 -10.98 1.31
N LYS A 35 19.61 -11.74 2.36
CA LYS A 35 19.91 -13.19 2.44
C LYS A 35 18.86 -14.07 1.78
N PHE A 36 17.71 -13.48 1.36
CA PHE A 36 16.62 -14.24 0.78
C PHE A 36 16.84 -14.47 -0.71
N LYS A 37 16.49 -15.67 -1.18
CA LYS A 37 16.37 -15.95 -2.62
C LYS A 37 15.14 -15.27 -3.21
N GLU A 38 15.11 -15.08 -4.51
CA GLU A 38 14.02 -14.34 -5.18
C GLU A 38 12.62 -14.90 -4.85
N LYS A 39 12.47 -16.23 -4.81
CA LYS A 39 11.19 -16.86 -4.43
C LYS A 39 10.79 -16.58 -2.97
N GLU A 40 11.75 -16.51 -2.08
CA GLU A 40 11.54 -16.18 -0.66
C GLU A 40 11.17 -14.70 -0.50
N LEU A 41 11.87 -13.80 -1.23
CA LEU A 41 11.54 -12.37 -1.30
C LEU A 41 10.12 -12.15 -1.84
N ALA A 42 9.75 -12.81 -2.92
CA ALA A 42 8.41 -12.70 -3.50
C ALA A 42 7.33 -13.16 -2.50
N LYS A 43 7.58 -14.26 -1.78
CA LYS A 43 6.68 -14.73 -0.71
C LYS A 43 6.62 -13.76 0.46
N PHE A 44 7.77 -13.26 0.92
CA PHE A 44 7.85 -12.28 2.02
C PHE A 44 7.12 -10.99 1.63
N ARG A 45 7.38 -10.45 0.45
CA ARG A 45 6.72 -9.26 -0.11
C ARG A 45 5.20 -9.44 -0.12
N ASN A 46 4.70 -10.55 -0.65
CA ASN A 46 3.27 -10.82 -0.71
C ASN A 46 2.61 -10.90 0.67
N GLN A 47 3.31 -11.44 1.68
CA GLN A 47 2.76 -11.69 3.01
C GLN A 47 2.97 -10.56 4.01
N SER A 48 4.07 -9.82 3.89
CA SER A 48 4.51 -8.89 4.92
C SER A 48 4.48 -7.42 4.49
N ILE A 49 4.36 -7.14 3.19
CA ILE A 49 4.40 -5.78 2.65
C ILE A 49 3.13 -5.49 1.87
N GLY A 50 2.44 -4.39 2.21
CA GLY A 50 1.36 -3.83 1.40
C GLY A 50 1.87 -2.64 0.60
N PHE A 51 1.42 -2.50 -0.65
CA PHE A 51 1.77 -1.38 -1.51
C PHE A 51 0.55 -0.56 -1.86
N VAL A 52 0.68 0.76 -1.75
CA VAL A 52 -0.31 1.74 -2.19
C VAL A 52 0.40 2.77 -3.07
N PHE A 53 -0.05 2.92 -4.31
CA PHE A 53 0.56 3.80 -5.31
C PHE A 53 -0.35 4.95 -5.68
N GLN A 54 0.23 6.03 -6.22
CA GLN A 54 -0.48 7.20 -6.72
C GLN A 54 -1.49 6.84 -7.84
N PHE A 55 -1.13 5.94 -8.75
CA PHE A 55 -1.98 5.48 -9.87
C PHE A 55 -2.76 4.21 -9.56
N HIS A 56 -2.96 3.85 -8.30
CA HIS A 56 -3.74 2.72 -7.80
C HIS A 56 -3.32 1.33 -8.34
N HIS A 57 -2.93 1.21 -9.61
CA HIS A 57 -2.56 -0.03 -10.32
C HIS A 57 -3.58 -1.17 -10.11
N LEU A 58 -4.87 -0.81 -10.24
CA LEU A 58 -5.93 -1.80 -10.26
C LEU A 58 -5.98 -2.46 -11.62
N LEU A 59 -6.25 -3.76 -11.66
CA LEU A 59 -6.47 -4.49 -12.90
C LEU A 59 -7.86 -4.11 -13.45
N PRO A 60 -7.94 -3.51 -14.65
CA PRO A 60 -9.18 -2.92 -15.16
C PRO A 60 -10.26 -3.96 -15.48
N GLU A 61 -9.86 -5.21 -15.76
CA GLU A 61 -10.77 -6.31 -16.03
C GLU A 61 -11.44 -6.86 -14.78
N PHE A 62 -10.88 -6.58 -13.60
CA PHE A 62 -11.31 -7.12 -12.31
C PHE A 62 -12.15 -6.11 -11.55
N THR A 63 -13.16 -6.62 -10.86
CA THR A 63 -13.96 -5.84 -9.91
C THR A 63 -13.13 -5.39 -8.70
N ALA A 64 -13.69 -4.50 -7.88
CA ALA A 64 -13.08 -4.10 -6.61
C ALA A 64 -12.81 -5.32 -5.69
N LEU A 65 -13.75 -6.26 -5.64
CA LEU A 65 -13.61 -7.50 -4.88
C LEU A 65 -12.45 -8.35 -5.40
N GLU A 66 -12.39 -8.60 -6.70
CA GLU A 66 -11.37 -9.42 -7.32
C GLU A 66 -9.98 -8.80 -7.17
N ASN A 67 -9.84 -7.48 -7.42
CA ASN A 67 -8.59 -6.75 -7.17
C ASN A 67 -8.11 -6.92 -5.71
N THR A 68 -9.03 -6.83 -4.75
CA THR A 68 -8.71 -6.99 -3.34
C THR A 68 -8.29 -8.42 -3.00
N CYS A 69 -8.88 -9.44 -3.63
CA CYS A 69 -8.56 -10.86 -3.39
C CYS A 69 -7.18 -11.29 -3.91
N LEU A 70 -6.61 -10.59 -4.91
CA LEU A 70 -5.39 -11.01 -5.62
C LEU A 70 -4.23 -11.43 -4.70
N PRO A 71 -3.83 -10.66 -3.68
CA PRO A 71 -2.72 -11.04 -2.81
C PRO A 71 -3.01 -12.34 -2.04
N GLY A 72 -4.26 -12.59 -1.66
CA GLY A 72 -4.68 -13.83 -1.01
C GLY A 72 -4.55 -15.04 -1.95
N TYR A 73 -4.93 -14.89 -3.22
CA TYR A 73 -4.80 -15.94 -4.22
C TYR A 73 -3.33 -16.24 -4.54
N ILE A 74 -2.49 -15.20 -4.64
CA ILE A 74 -1.04 -15.36 -4.82
C ILE A 74 -0.43 -16.11 -3.62
N ALA A 75 -0.91 -15.84 -2.41
CA ALA A 75 -0.51 -16.55 -1.20
C ALA A 75 -1.07 -17.97 -1.11
N LYS A 76 -1.87 -18.42 -2.09
CA LYS A 76 -2.56 -19.72 -2.12
C LYS A 76 -3.50 -19.94 -0.93
N LYS A 77 -4.07 -18.87 -0.38
CA LYS A 77 -5.13 -18.94 0.65
C LYS A 77 -6.40 -19.54 0.05
N ASN A 78 -7.23 -20.11 0.90
CA ASN A 78 -8.54 -20.62 0.49
C ASN A 78 -9.35 -19.51 -0.19
N LYS A 79 -10.03 -19.85 -1.30
CA LYS A 79 -10.79 -18.88 -2.10
C LYS A 79 -11.95 -18.26 -1.28
N LYS A 80 -12.66 -19.07 -0.51
CA LYS A 80 -13.79 -18.60 0.32
C LYS A 80 -13.30 -17.61 1.36
N ASP A 81 -12.25 -17.96 2.11
CA ASP A 81 -11.67 -17.10 3.14
C ASP A 81 -11.13 -15.77 2.55
N SER A 82 -10.52 -15.87 1.35
CA SER A 82 -10.05 -14.68 0.64
C SER A 82 -11.19 -13.74 0.25
N ILE A 83 -12.31 -14.27 -0.23
CA ILE A 83 -13.50 -13.49 -0.58
C ILE A 83 -14.12 -12.86 0.67
N GLU A 84 -14.27 -13.61 1.75
CA GLU A 84 -14.83 -13.09 3.02
C GLU A 84 -13.95 -11.97 3.58
N ARG A 85 -12.62 -12.17 3.61
CA ARG A 85 -11.66 -11.13 4.04
C ARG A 85 -11.72 -9.90 3.16
N ALA A 86 -11.76 -10.06 1.84
CA ALA A 86 -11.84 -8.94 0.91
C ALA A 86 -13.14 -8.15 1.08
N LYS A 87 -14.29 -8.82 1.25
CA LYS A 87 -15.57 -8.16 1.55
C LYS A 87 -15.51 -7.38 2.86
N PHE A 88 -14.93 -7.97 3.90
CA PHE A 88 -14.74 -7.29 5.18
C PHE A 88 -13.92 -6.01 5.02
N LEU A 89 -12.77 -6.07 4.32
CA LEU A 89 -11.92 -4.90 4.07
C LEU A 89 -12.64 -3.82 3.27
N LEU A 90 -13.32 -4.20 2.19
CA LEU A 90 -14.07 -3.24 1.37
C LEU A 90 -15.21 -2.59 2.15
N HIS A 91 -15.91 -3.35 2.99
CA HIS A 91 -16.94 -2.80 3.89
C HIS A 91 -16.33 -1.81 4.89
N THR A 92 -15.25 -2.17 5.57
CA THR A 92 -14.52 -1.30 6.53
C THR A 92 -14.08 0.01 5.87
N LEU A 93 -13.72 -0.04 4.59
CA LEU A 93 -13.30 1.11 3.81
C LEU A 93 -14.47 1.85 3.11
N GLY A 94 -15.73 1.52 3.44
CA GLY A 94 -16.92 2.21 2.93
C GLY A 94 -17.32 1.85 1.50
N LEU A 95 -16.84 0.72 0.97
CA LEU A 95 -17.06 0.29 -0.41
C LEU A 95 -18.07 -0.86 -0.57
N ASN A 96 -18.90 -1.12 0.43
CA ASN A 96 -19.87 -2.23 0.42
C ASN A 96 -20.83 -2.21 -0.78
N LYS A 97 -21.19 -1.03 -1.30
CA LYS A 97 -22.03 -0.87 -2.51
C LYS A 97 -21.23 -0.91 -3.83
N ARG A 98 -19.91 -1.00 -3.76
CA ARG A 98 -18.98 -0.92 -4.90
C ARG A 98 -18.20 -2.22 -5.15
N ILE A 99 -18.44 -3.27 -4.39
CA ILE A 99 -17.64 -4.51 -4.42
C ILE A 99 -17.59 -5.17 -5.81
N ASN A 100 -18.63 -5.04 -6.59
CA ASN A 100 -18.76 -5.62 -7.95
C ASN A 100 -18.44 -4.62 -9.07
N HIS A 101 -18.07 -3.38 -8.75
CA HIS A 101 -17.73 -2.37 -9.75
C HIS A 101 -16.30 -2.57 -10.23
N ARG A 102 -16.07 -2.29 -11.51
CA ARG A 102 -14.74 -2.25 -12.11
C ARG A 102 -14.08 -0.89 -11.86
N PRO A 103 -12.75 -0.77 -11.98
CA PRO A 103 -12.05 0.49 -11.77
C PRO A 103 -12.63 1.67 -12.56
N SER A 104 -13.07 1.46 -13.82
CA SER A 104 -13.68 2.48 -14.65
C SER A 104 -15.02 3.03 -14.14
N GLU A 105 -15.66 2.31 -13.20
CA GLU A 105 -16.94 2.68 -12.60
C GLU A 105 -16.77 3.31 -11.21
N LEU A 106 -15.53 3.47 -10.75
CA LEU A 106 -15.16 3.99 -9.44
C LEU A 106 -14.54 5.39 -9.55
N SER A 107 -14.88 6.27 -8.61
CA SER A 107 -14.15 7.53 -8.44
C SER A 107 -12.68 7.29 -8.06
N GLY A 108 -11.81 8.28 -8.24
CA GLY A 108 -10.40 8.18 -7.84
C GLY A 108 -10.20 7.81 -6.37
N GLY A 109 -11.01 8.41 -5.48
CA GLY A 109 -10.98 8.09 -4.05
C GLY A 109 -11.48 6.67 -3.75
N GLU A 110 -12.49 6.17 -4.49
CA GLU A 110 -12.95 4.78 -4.38
C GLU A 110 -11.89 3.80 -4.89
N GLN A 111 -11.23 4.11 -6.01
CA GLN A 111 -10.10 3.31 -6.52
C GLN A 111 -8.96 3.25 -5.51
N GLN A 112 -8.64 4.38 -4.86
CA GLN A 112 -7.61 4.42 -3.81
C GLN A 112 -7.98 3.57 -2.61
N ARG A 113 -9.23 3.61 -2.18
CA ARG A 113 -9.73 2.74 -1.09
C ARG A 113 -9.67 1.25 -1.47
N VAL A 114 -9.93 0.87 -2.73
CA VAL A 114 -9.73 -0.50 -3.23
C VAL A 114 -8.25 -0.88 -3.19
N SER A 115 -7.34 0.02 -3.59
CA SER A 115 -5.90 -0.25 -3.54
C SER A 115 -5.40 -0.44 -2.10
N ILE A 116 -5.95 0.31 -1.14
CA ILE A 116 -5.69 0.14 0.29
C ILE A 116 -6.24 -1.21 0.79
N ALA A 117 -7.47 -1.58 0.41
CA ALA A 117 -8.03 -2.89 0.74
C ALA A 117 -7.15 -4.03 0.25
N ARG A 118 -6.68 -3.94 -1.01
CA ARG A 118 -5.75 -4.90 -1.59
C ARG A 118 -4.43 -4.99 -0.82
N ALA A 119 -3.88 -3.85 -0.42
CA ALA A 119 -2.64 -3.81 0.37
C ALA A 119 -2.80 -4.48 1.74
N LEU A 120 -3.99 -4.41 2.36
CA LEU A 120 -4.32 -4.99 3.66
C LEU A 120 -4.70 -6.47 3.63
N MET A 121 -4.85 -7.07 2.46
CA MET A 121 -5.43 -8.41 2.27
C MET A 121 -4.71 -9.51 3.05
N ASN A 122 -3.39 -9.47 3.09
CA ASN A 122 -2.56 -10.48 3.76
C ASN A 122 -2.09 -10.08 5.16
N GLU A 123 -2.68 -9.02 5.75
CA GLU A 123 -2.31 -8.52 7.08
C GLU A 123 -0.81 -8.16 7.16
N PRO A 124 -0.36 -7.26 6.28
CA PRO A 124 1.05 -6.91 6.17
C PRO A 124 1.57 -6.28 7.47
N LYS A 125 2.90 -6.32 7.65
CA LYS A 125 3.58 -5.65 8.77
C LYS A 125 3.90 -4.19 8.47
N VAL A 126 4.07 -3.89 7.20
CA VAL A 126 4.35 -2.53 6.73
C VAL A 126 3.55 -2.22 5.46
N ILE A 127 3.00 -1.02 5.42
CA ILE A 127 2.40 -0.44 4.21
C ILE A 127 3.37 0.59 3.64
N LEU A 128 3.75 0.39 2.39
CA LEU A 128 4.56 1.32 1.62
C LEU A 128 3.66 2.12 0.69
N ALA A 129 3.59 3.42 0.88
CA ALA A 129 2.73 4.30 0.11
C ALA A 129 3.55 5.34 -0.66
N ASP A 130 3.43 5.34 -1.99
CA ASP A 130 4.08 6.32 -2.88
C ASP A 130 3.05 7.33 -3.35
N GLU A 131 3.14 8.58 -2.86
CA GLU A 131 2.23 9.70 -3.16
C GLU A 131 0.74 9.29 -3.15
N PRO A 132 0.24 8.67 -2.07
CA PRO A 132 -1.05 7.95 -2.07
C PRO A 132 -2.28 8.83 -2.30
N SER A 133 -2.12 10.12 -2.34
CA SER A 133 -3.19 11.12 -2.57
C SER A 133 -2.86 12.08 -3.71
N GLY A 134 -1.77 11.85 -4.45
CA GLY A 134 -1.24 12.81 -5.44
C GLY A 134 -2.18 13.11 -6.62
N ASN A 135 -3.12 12.20 -6.93
CA ASN A 135 -4.09 12.35 -8.03
C ASN A 135 -5.52 12.65 -7.54
N LEU A 136 -5.69 12.98 -6.25
CA LEU A 136 -6.99 13.22 -5.65
C LEU A 136 -7.21 14.72 -5.41
N ASP A 137 -8.48 15.15 -5.43
CA ASP A 137 -8.84 16.47 -4.93
C ASP A 137 -8.54 16.61 -3.43
N THR A 138 -8.41 17.83 -2.95
CA THR A 138 -7.98 18.13 -1.58
C THR A 138 -8.86 17.44 -0.52
N LYS A 139 -10.18 17.44 -0.70
CA LYS A 139 -11.11 16.84 0.27
C LYS A 139 -10.93 15.33 0.32
N THR A 140 -10.90 14.68 -0.83
CA THR A 140 -10.68 13.22 -0.93
C THR A 140 -9.30 12.83 -0.42
N ALA A 141 -8.27 13.66 -0.69
CA ALA A 141 -6.92 13.45 -0.15
C ALA A 141 -6.92 13.46 1.39
N ASP A 142 -7.56 14.45 2.02
CA ASP A 142 -7.66 14.53 3.49
C ASP A 142 -8.42 13.33 4.07
N GLU A 143 -9.46 12.83 3.39
CA GLU A 143 -10.15 11.60 3.80
C GLU A 143 -9.22 10.37 3.76
N ILE A 144 -8.40 10.23 2.73
CA ILE A 144 -7.42 9.13 2.62
C ILE A 144 -6.33 9.26 3.68
N HIS A 145 -5.86 10.47 3.97
CA HIS A 145 -4.89 10.69 5.05
C HIS A 145 -5.46 10.26 6.42
N ASN A 146 -6.66 10.72 6.75
CA ASN A 146 -7.33 10.32 7.99
C ASN A 146 -7.54 8.79 8.06
N LEU A 147 -7.86 8.16 6.93
CA LEU A 147 -8.00 6.71 6.86
C LEU A 147 -6.69 5.98 7.19
N PHE A 148 -5.53 6.46 6.72
CA PHE A 148 -4.24 5.86 7.06
C PHE A 148 -3.96 5.93 8.57
N PHE A 149 -4.22 7.07 9.21
CA PHE A 149 -4.02 7.20 10.67
C PHE A 149 -4.97 6.31 11.45
N LYS A 150 -6.24 6.25 11.05
CA LYS A 150 -7.21 5.34 11.65
C LYS A 150 -6.76 3.87 11.54
N LEU A 151 -6.35 3.42 10.36
CA LEU A 151 -5.86 2.06 10.15
C LEU A 151 -4.58 1.78 10.96
N ARG A 152 -3.68 2.77 11.10
CA ARG A 152 -2.50 2.66 11.95
C ARG A 152 -2.88 2.37 13.40
N GLU A 153 -3.80 3.15 13.95
CA GLU A 153 -4.25 3.02 15.34
C GLU A 153 -5.02 1.73 15.59
N GLU A 154 -5.97 1.38 14.72
CA GLU A 154 -6.82 0.22 14.89
C GLU A 154 -6.10 -1.12 14.65
N LEU A 155 -5.14 -1.16 13.71
CA LEU A 155 -4.46 -2.39 13.28
C LEU A 155 -3.00 -2.49 13.73
N GLY A 156 -2.45 -1.45 14.39
CA GLY A 156 -1.04 -1.42 14.81
C GLY A 156 -0.05 -1.46 13.64
N LEU A 157 -0.43 -0.92 12.48
CA LEU A 157 0.37 -1.00 11.25
C LEU A 157 1.47 0.07 11.20
N THR A 158 2.60 -0.30 10.62
CA THR A 158 3.64 0.66 10.25
C THR A 158 3.40 1.17 8.83
N PHE A 159 3.35 2.48 8.66
CA PHE A 159 3.27 3.13 7.35
C PHE A 159 4.59 3.81 7.02
N VAL A 160 5.11 3.57 5.82
CA VAL A 160 6.20 4.35 5.21
C VAL A 160 5.60 5.08 4.02
N ILE A 161 5.43 6.39 4.15
CA ILE A 161 4.77 7.22 3.14
C ILE A 161 5.80 8.14 2.49
N VAL A 162 5.95 8.03 1.19
CA VAL A 162 6.66 8.99 0.36
C VAL A 162 5.66 10.03 -0.10
N THR A 163 5.94 11.31 0.19
CA THR A 163 5.06 12.41 -0.21
C THR A 163 5.79 13.73 -0.30
N HIS A 164 5.27 14.64 -1.12
CA HIS A 164 5.60 16.06 -1.11
C HIS A 164 4.55 16.90 -0.35
N ASN A 165 3.46 16.29 0.11
CA ASN A 165 2.41 16.95 0.87
C ASN A 165 2.89 17.22 2.31
N ILE A 166 3.03 18.51 2.65
CA ILE A 166 3.54 18.96 3.95
C ILE A 166 2.57 18.56 5.07
N LYS A 167 1.26 18.73 4.88
CA LYS A 167 0.24 18.38 5.89
C LYS A 167 0.32 16.90 6.26
N LEU A 168 0.39 16.02 5.26
CA LEU A 168 0.52 14.58 5.51
C LEU A 168 1.82 14.24 6.24
N ALA A 169 2.92 14.92 5.90
CA ALA A 169 4.21 14.70 6.55
C ALA A 169 4.25 15.21 8.00
N GLU A 170 3.45 16.23 8.35
CA GLU A 170 3.34 16.76 9.72
C GLU A 170 2.57 15.84 10.66
N LEU A 171 1.69 15.00 10.10
CA LEU A 171 0.91 14.02 10.87
C LEU A 171 1.71 12.75 11.21
N ALA A 172 2.90 12.55 10.61
CA ALA A 172 3.69 11.35 10.83
C ALA A 172 4.48 11.43 12.16
N ASP A 173 4.64 10.29 12.85
CA ASP A 173 5.45 10.20 14.08
C ASP A 173 6.93 10.52 13.82
N ARG A 174 7.41 10.25 12.61
CA ARG A 174 8.80 10.49 12.19
C ARG A 174 8.84 10.98 10.74
N LYS A 175 9.61 12.04 10.51
CA LYS A 175 9.81 12.65 9.20
C LYS A 175 11.28 12.57 8.79
N ILE A 176 11.51 12.05 7.60
CA ILE A 176 12.82 12.01 6.96
C ILE A 176 12.76 12.91 5.72
N VAL A 177 13.70 13.86 5.60
CA VAL A 177 13.81 14.75 4.45
C VAL A 177 14.98 14.27 3.58
N MET A 178 14.66 13.89 2.34
CA MET A 178 15.67 13.56 1.33
C MET A 178 16.05 14.82 0.57
N LYS A 179 17.34 15.06 0.48
CA LYS A 179 17.93 16.15 -0.34
C LYS A 179 18.53 15.52 -1.58
N GLU A 180 18.56 16.28 -2.67
CA GLU A 180 19.35 15.93 -3.85
C GLU A 180 20.83 15.89 -3.45
N VAL A 181 21.55 14.87 -3.94
CA VAL A 181 22.99 14.73 -3.81
C VAL A 181 23.65 15.43 -4.99
#